data_daecbee6c8fb468e7a206b54e4495acc
#
_entry.id   daecbee6c8fb468e7a206b54e4495acc
#
_cell.length_a   1.000
_cell.length_b   1.000
_cell.length_c   1.000
_cell.angle_alpha   90.00
_cell.angle_beta   90.00
_cell.angle_gamma   90.00
#
_symmetry.space_group_name_H-M   'P 1'
#
loop_
_entity.id
_entity.type
_entity.pdbx_description
1 polymer ?
#
loop_
_entity_poly.entity_id
_entity_poly.type
_entity_poly.pdbx_seq_one_letter_code
_entity_poly.pdbx_strand_id
1 'polypeptide(L)'
;MHNVKVSMVRFLLLSLLLLALAGCNSAQQAPAEPKGRVNATAAFVKYFGPVPPVDKGTCYGFVIYFPSAKQPGKVLPFPFFTFDEASMKKVALGKLIAGMGDQKAYQGELAQPFPAGSRVLDVSQSAGTVTVDFSKEVSAVKPDPQLQQALVNAVALTLRQFAGVTKVVIKIEGGESALEKLVANADDRAVLPLAAPRLLGVVGMKEKGATTIEEIDAFFDRPVDIKELTMSGADGRKIEGDTYQSVFDMAGVLKARNPQQYQAGTPLKVHWKITDKLGRSASGDADIPLEVKEH
;
A
#
# COMPACT_ATOMS: atom_id res chain seq x y z
N MET A 1 -36.94 45.48 62.91
CA MET A 1 -35.57 45.04 62.45
C MET A 1 -35.37 43.52 62.21
N HIS A 2 -36.47 42.71 62.29
CA HIS A 2 -36.36 41.22 62.18
C HIS A 2 -36.60 40.69 60.77
N ASN A 3 -37.34 41.43 59.94
CA ASN A 3 -37.69 40.97 58.57
C ASN A 3 -36.61 41.16 57.49
N VAL A 4 -35.63 42.03 57.72
CA VAL A 4 -34.53 42.28 56.73
C VAL A 4 -33.48 41.18 56.76
N LYS A 5 -33.22 40.58 57.97
CA LYS A 5 -32.23 39.52 58.11
C LYS A 5 -32.63 38.13 57.47
N VAL A 6 -33.97 37.86 57.49
CA VAL A 6 -34.50 36.61 56.90
C VAL A 6 -34.48 36.66 55.39
N SER A 7 -34.70 37.84 54.78
CA SER A 7 -34.65 38.00 53.32
C SER A 7 -33.23 37.85 52.75
N MET A 8 -32.23 38.37 53.50
CA MET A 8 -30.84 38.31 53.05
C MET A 8 -30.24 36.89 53.10
N VAL A 9 -30.64 36.09 54.10
CA VAL A 9 -30.20 34.69 54.23
C VAL A 9 -30.85 33.79 53.13
N ARG A 10 -32.12 34.09 52.77
CA ARG A 10 -32.77 33.39 51.64
C ARG A 10 -32.17 33.73 50.29
N PHE A 11 -31.72 34.95 50.05
CA PHE A 11 -31.03 35.34 48.82
C PHE A 11 -29.63 34.72 48.76
N LEU A 12 -28.90 34.59 49.88
CA LEU A 12 -27.58 33.97 49.93
C LEU A 12 -27.65 32.42 49.68
N LEU A 13 -28.67 31.77 50.21
CA LEU A 13 -28.92 30.34 50.00
C LEU A 13 -29.35 30.03 48.54
N LEU A 14 -30.15 30.92 47.91
CA LEU A 14 -30.53 30.74 46.50
C LEU A 14 -29.36 30.96 45.54
N SER A 15 -28.46 31.90 45.85
CA SER A 15 -27.24 32.16 45.03
C SER A 15 -26.20 31.02 45.15
N LEU A 16 -26.12 30.36 46.32
CA LEU A 16 -25.24 29.20 46.52
C LEU A 16 -25.78 27.96 45.79
N LEU A 17 -27.10 27.82 45.67
CA LEU A 17 -27.72 26.70 44.94
C LEU A 17 -27.57 26.82 43.42
N LEU A 18 -27.55 28.06 42.89
CA LEU A 18 -27.32 28.33 41.47
C LEU A 18 -25.87 28.12 41.03
N LEU A 19 -24.89 28.28 41.93
CA LEU A 19 -23.47 27.96 41.65
C LEU A 19 -23.16 26.47 41.66
N ALA A 20 -23.98 25.66 42.33
CA ALA A 20 -23.79 24.20 42.36
C ALA A 20 -24.28 23.50 41.06
N LEU A 21 -25.10 24.17 40.24
CA LEU A 21 -25.60 23.61 38.96
C LEU A 21 -24.73 23.95 37.76
N ALA A 22 -23.71 24.81 37.89
CA ALA A 22 -22.79 25.17 36.84
C ALA A 22 -21.52 24.25 36.79
N GLY A 23 -21.41 23.28 37.70
CA GLY A 23 -20.20 22.49 37.93
C GLY A 23 -20.18 21.07 37.33
N CYS A 24 -21.15 20.64 36.53
CA CYS A 24 -21.15 19.30 35.95
C CYS A 24 -21.52 19.30 34.47
N ASN A 25 -20.68 19.94 33.66
CA ASN A 25 -20.66 19.66 32.23
C ASN A 25 -19.21 19.51 31.75
N SER A 26 -18.40 18.73 32.49
CA SER A 26 -17.30 18.04 31.88
C SER A 26 -17.90 16.93 31.04
N ALA A 27 -18.18 17.23 29.78
CA ALA A 27 -18.36 16.18 28.77
C ALA A 27 -17.12 15.29 28.90
N GLN A 28 -17.32 14.12 29.48
CA GLN A 28 -16.31 13.06 29.51
C GLN A 28 -16.06 12.75 28.03
N GLN A 29 -15.02 13.35 27.46
CA GLN A 29 -14.53 12.97 26.15
C GLN A 29 -14.29 11.48 26.23
N ALA A 30 -15.05 10.70 25.47
CA ALA A 30 -14.80 9.29 25.31
C ALA A 30 -13.30 9.13 25.01
N PRO A 31 -12.60 8.14 25.60
CA PRO A 31 -11.19 7.92 25.32
C PRO A 31 -11.02 7.87 23.80
N ALA A 32 -10.18 8.75 23.26
CA ALA A 32 -9.89 8.71 21.84
C ALA A 32 -9.46 7.28 21.49
N GLU A 33 -10.15 6.66 20.55
CA GLU A 33 -9.77 5.32 20.07
C GLU A 33 -8.28 5.35 19.74
N PRO A 34 -7.50 4.34 20.16
CA PRO A 34 -6.08 4.32 19.90
C PRO A 34 -5.86 4.38 18.38
N LYS A 35 -5.27 5.47 17.91
CA LYS A 35 -4.87 5.61 16.50
C LYS A 35 -3.95 4.44 16.15
N GLY A 36 -4.11 3.91 14.95
CA GLY A 36 -3.25 2.87 14.43
C GLY A 36 -1.78 3.32 14.40
N ARG A 37 -0.88 2.35 14.45
CA ARG A 37 0.56 2.58 14.33
C ARG A 37 1.01 2.26 12.91
N VAL A 38 2.01 3.00 12.45
CA VAL A 38 2.64 2.74 11.16
C VAL A 38 4.13 2.60 11.36
N ASN A 39 4.66 1.46 10.94
CA ASN A 39 6.08 1.17 10.88
C ASN A 39 6.50 1.04 9.41
N ALA A 40 7.56 1.75 9.01
CA ALA A 40 8.07 1.67 7.65
C ALA A 40 9.53 1.30 7.65
N THR A 41 9.96 0.54 6.66
CA THR A 41 11.39 0.34 6.42
C THR A 41 12.03 1.65 5.93
N ALA A 42 13.33 1.81 6.15
CA ALA A 42 14.07 2.96 5.63
C ALA A 42 14.00 3.03 4.08
N ALA A 43 13.94 1.87 3.41
CA ALA A 43 13.75 1.79 1.98
C ALA A 43 12.39 2.34 1.54
N PHE A 44 11.32 2.01 2.27
CA PHE A 44 9.99 2.58 1.98
C PHE A 44 10.01 4.10 2.05
N VAL A 45 10.52 4.65 3.15
CA VAL A 45 10.60 6.11 3.34
C VAL A 45 11.46 6.78 2.26
N LYS A 46 12.58 6.15 1.87
CA LYS A 46 13.48 6.64 0.81
C LYS A 46 12.76 6.80 -0.54
N TYR A 47 11.93 5.82 -0.94
CA TYR A 47 11.33 5.81 -2.28
C TYR A 47 9.92 6.40 -2.33
N PHE A 48 9.17 6.34 -1.24
CA PHE A 48 7.75 6.68 -1.21
C PHE A 48 7.38 7.75 -0.17
N GLY A 49 8.32 8.16 0.69
CA GLY A 49 8.04 9.12 1.76
C GLY A 49 7.35 8.48 2.96
N PRO A 50 6.69 9.28 3.82
CA PRO A 50 6.00 8.79 4.99
C PRO A 50 4.86 7.85 4.60
N VAL A 51 4.66 6.79 5.39
CA VAL A 51 3.50 5.88 5.22
C VAL A 51 2.23 6.61 5.61
N PRO A 52 1.14 6.46 4.84
CA PRO A 52 -0.16 6.99 5.22
C PRO A 52 -0.62 6.47 6.59
N PRO A 53 -1.33 7.28 7.39
CA PRO A 53 -1.85 6.85 8.67
C PRO A 53 -2.88 5.74 8.50
N VAL A 54 -3.02 4.89 9.52
CA VAL A 54 -4.09 3.88 9.59
C VAL A 54 -4.93 4.12 10.85
N ASP A 55 -6.20 3.82 10.78
CA ASP A 55 -7.12 4.04 11.90
C ASP A 55 -6.92 3.03 13.03
N LYS A 56 -6.61 1.78 12.70
CA LYS A 56 -6.50 0.68 13.68
C LYS A 56 -5.28 -0.21 13.38
N GLY A 57 -4.78 -0.87 14.43
CA GLY A 57 -3.72 -1.87 14.34
C GLY A 57 -2.34 -1.29 14.09
N THR A 58 -1.40 -2.15 13.75
CA THR A 58 -0.05 -1.76 13.34
C THR A 58 0.16 -2.17 11.90
N CYS A 59 0.37 -1.19 11.02
CA CYS A 59 0.68 -1.40 9.62
C CYS A 59 2.19 -1.33 9.40
N TYR A 60 2.71 -2.18 8.54
CA TYR A 60 4.12 -2.23 8.15
C TYR A 60 4.24 -1.93 6.66
N GLY A 61 4.89 -0.80 6.33
CA GLY A 61 5.22 -0.40 4.98
C GLY A 61 6.62 -0.90 4.59
N PHE A 62 6.74 -1.59 3.46
CA PHE A 62 8.02 -2.10 2.94
C PHE A 62 8.03 -2.08 1.41
N VAL A 63 9.21 -2.34 0.84
CA VAL A 63 9.43 -2.31 -0.60
C VAL A 63 9.60 -3.73 -1.13
N ILE A 64 8.97 -4.04 -2.25
CA ILE A 64 9.34 -5.19 -3.05
C ILE A 64 10.01 -4.67 -4.33
N TYR A 65 11.19 -5.20 -4.63
CA TYR A 65 11.96 -4.82 -5.81
C TYR A 65 11.68 -5.81 -6.93
N PHE A 66 11.04 -5.37 -8.01
CA PHE A 66 10.76 -6.22 -9.16
C PHE A 66 11.81 -6.00 -10.26
N PRO A 67 12.29 -7.07 -10.92
CA PRO A 67 13.20 -6.95 -12.05
C PRO A 67 12.59 -6.12 -13.18
N SER A 68 13.40 -5.25 -13.77
CA SER A 68 13.01 -4.46 -14.94
C SER A 68 13.11 -5.30 -16.22
N ALA A 69 12.05 -5.29 -17.03
CA ALA A 69 12.07 -5.88 -18.36
C ALA A 69 12.80 -4.99 -19.39
N LYS A 70 12.80 -3.66 -19.14
CA LYS A 70 13.39 -2.67 -20.06
C LYS A 70 14.88 -2.42 -19.82
N GLN A 71 15.37 -2.68 -18.60
CA GLN A 71 16.77 -2.46 -18.22
C GLN A 71 17.31 -3.72 -17.51
N PRO A 72 17.96 -4.64 -18.26
CA PRO A 72 18.49 -5.89 -17.72
C PRO A 72 19.43 -5.67 -16.53
N GLY A 73 19.36 -6.53 -15.53
CA GLY A 73 20.15 -6.42 -14.30
C GLY A 73 19.64 -5.40 -13.29
N LYS A 74 18.63 -4.58 -13.65
CA LYS A 74 18.06 -3.55 -12.78
C LYS A 74 16.73 -3.98 -12.18
N VAL A 75 16.33 -3.26 -11.11
CA VAL A 75 15.07 -3.48 -10.39
C VAL A 75 14.33 -2.17 -10.18
N LEU A 76 13.00 -2.27 -10.03
CA LEU A 76 12.07 -1.19 -9.73
C LEU A 76 11.46 -1.41 -8.34
N PRO A 77 11.46 -0.40 -7.45
CA PRO A 77 10.83 -0.49 -6.14
C PRO A 77 9.33 -0.26 -6.21
N PHE A 78 8.54 -1.07 -5.48
CA PHE A 78 7.10 -0.91 -5.32
C PHE A 78 6.71 -0.96 -3.85
N PRO A 79 5.73 -0.13 -3.41
CA PRO A 79 5.28 -0.11 -2.03
C PRO A 79 4.35 -1.28 -1.74
N PHE A 80 4.51 -1.89 -0.57
CA PHE A 80 3.62 -2.91 -0.04
C PHE A 80 3.32 -2.65 1.43
N PHE A 81 2.16 -3.13 1.86
CA PHE A 81 1.66 -2.96 3.20
C PHE A 81 1.17 -4.31 3.76
N THR A 82 1.38 -4.51 5.05
CA THR A 82 0.83 -5.66 5.78
C THR A 82 0.54 -5.27 7.23
N PHE A 83 -0.41 -5.97 7.86
CA PHE A 83 -0.66 -5.89 9.30
C PHE A 83 -0.02 -7.07 10.06
N ASP A 84 0.66 -7.98 9.37
CA ASP A 84 1.36 -9.13 9.95
C ASP A 84 2.87 -8.95 9.85
N GLU A 85 3.50 -8.62 10.99
CA GLU A 85 4.94 -8.44 11.11
C GLU A 85 5.70 -9.76 10.94
N ALA A 86 5.18 -10.83 11.54
CA ALA A 86 5.90 -12.10 11.64
C ALA A 86 6.14 -12.74 10.25
N SER A 87 5.20 -12.56 9.34
CA SER A 87 5.28 -13.15 7.99
C SER A 87 5.85 -12.21 6.93
N MET A 88 6.21 -10.96 7.26
CA MET A 88 6.62 -9.93 6.28
C MET A 88 7.60 -10.41 5.22
N LYS A 89 8.69 -11.06 5.63
CA LYS A 89 9.74 -11.53 4.70
C LYS A 89 9.21 -12.60 3.75
N LYS A 90 8.43 -13.55 4.27
CA LYS A 90 7.82 -14.63 3.47
C LYS A 90 6.76 -14.08 2.53
N VAL A 91 5.92 -13.16 3.01
CA VAL A 91 4.92 -12.46 2.19
C VAL A 91 5.58 -11.65 1.08
N ALA A 92 6.64 -10.88 1.38
CA ALA A 92 7.37 -10.10 0.41
C ALA A 92 7.95 -10.98 -0.72
N LEU A 93 8.59 -12.09 -0.37
CA LEU A 93 9.13 -13.03 -1.35
C LEU A 93 8.03 -13.77 -2.13
N GLY A 94 6.94 -14.15 -1.46
CA GLY A 94 5.79 -14.76 -2.13
C GLY A 94 5.18 -13.82 -3.17
N LYS A 95 5.02 -12.54 -2.85
CA LYS A 95 4.58 -11.50 -3.80
C LYS A 95 5.58 -11.28 -4.93
N LEU A 96 6.88 -11.27 -4.63
CA LEU A 96 7.93 -11.16 -5.65
C LEU A 96 7.87 -12.33 -6.66
N ILE A 97 7.68 -13.57 -6.18
CA ILE A 97 7.54 -14.76 -7.05
C ILE A 97 6.26 -14.70 -7.87
N ALA A 98 5.12 -14.33 -7.24
CA ALA A 98 3.84 -14.24 -7.92
C ALA A 98 3.81 -13.14 -9.00
N GLY A 99 4.66 -12.12 -8.83
CA GLY A 99 4.64 -10.94 -9.66
C GLY A 99 3.48 -9.99 -9.33
N MET A 100 3.37 -8.92 -10.11
CA MET A 100 2.24 -8.01 -10.03
C MET A 100 1.04 -8.62 -10.74
N GLY A 101 -0.14 -8.62 -10.07
CA GLY A 101 -1.34 -9.29 -10.55
C GLY A 101 -1.84 -8.79 -11.91
N ASP A 102 -1.73 -7.49 -12.16
CA ASP A 102 -2.04 -6.90 -13.46
C ASP A 102 -0.77 -6.41 -14.16
N GLN A 103 -0.16 -7.29 -14.93
CA GLN A 103 1.05 -6.97 -15.69
C GLN A 103 0.83 -5.89 -16.78
N LYS A 104 -0.39 -5.76 -17.30
CA LYS A 104 -0.71 -4.78 -18.34
C LYS A 104 -0.66 -3.36 -17.79
N ALA A 105 -1.10 -3.16 -16.55
CA ALA A 105 -1.02 -1.87 -15.85
C ALA A 105 0.41 -1.33 -15.78
N TYR A 106 1.41 -2.21 -15.78
CA TYR A 106 2.83 -1.86 -15.75
C TYR A 106 3.48 -1.76 -17.13
N GLN A 107 2.70 -1.85 -18.22
CA GLN A 107 3.12 -1.56 -19.61
C GLN A 107 4.42 -2.30 -20.03
N GLY A 108 4.59 -3.54 -19.60
CA GLY A 108 5.77 -4.36 -19.90
C GLY A 108 7.08 -3.87 -19.24
N GLU A 109 6.99 -3.10 -18.15
CA GLU A 109 8.18 -2.65 -17.41
C GLU A 109 8.78 -3.73 -16.52
N LEU A 110 7.97 -4.70 -16.10
CA LEU A 110 8.36 -5.72 -15.14
C LEU A 110 8.71 -7.04 -15.85
N ALA A 111 9.83 -7.61 -15.45
CA ALA A 111 10.18 -8.98 -15.82
C ALA A 111 9.73 -9.95 -14.73
N GLN A 112 9.36 -11.18 -15.16
CA GLN A 112 9.03 -12.28 -14.27
C GLN A 112 10.15 -13.33 -14.38
N PRO A 113 11.22 -13.22 -13.58
CA PRO A 113 12.39 -14.10 -13.73
C PRO A 113 12.19 -15.47 -13.09
N PHE A 114 11.22 -15.62 -12.18
CA PHE A 114 10.95 -16.88 -11.51
C PHE A 114 10.23 -17.86 -12.45
N PRO A 115 10.74 -19.09 -12.60
CA PRO A 115 10.04 -20.13 -13.34
C PRO A 115 8.65 -20.42 -12.74
N ALA A 116 7.74 -20.89 -13.59
CA ALA A 116 6.41 -21.30 -13.13
C ALA A 116 6.51 -22.38 -12.05
N GLY A 117 5.69 -22.26 -11.01
CA GLY A 117 5.68 -23.18 -9.87
C GLY A 117 6.72 -22.90 -8.79
N SER A 118 7.58 -21.88 -8.97
CA SER A 118 8.53 -21.47 -7.93
C SER A 118 7.79 -21.12 -6.63
N ARG A 119 8.39 -21.53 -5.50
CA ARG A 119 7.83 -21.28 -4.15
C ARG A 119 8.94 -20.93 -3.18
N VAL A 120 8.59 -20.18 -2.14
CA VAL A 120 9.40 -20.02 -0.92
C VAL A 120 9.10 -21.19 0.01
N LEU A 121 10.08 -22.03 0.28
CA LEU A 121 9.96 -23.15 1.21
C LEU A 121 10.15 -22.68 2.65
N ASP A 122 11.22 -21.90 2.89
CA ASP A 122 11.52 -21.35 4.21
C ASP A 122 12.18 -19.97 4.12
N VAL A 123 11.98 -19.19 5.17
CA VAL A 123 12.69 -17.93 5.44
C VAL A 123 13.04 -17.86 6.90
N SER A 124 14.31 -18.02 7.21
CA SER A 124 14.83 -17.97 8.57
C SER A 124 15.84 -16.84 8.75
N GLN A 125 15.93 -16.30 9.97
CA GLN A 125 16.92 -15.27 10.31
C GLN A 125 17.68 -15.66 11.59
N SER A 126 19.01 -15.64 11.53
CA SER A 126 19.89 -15.87 12.66
C SER A 126 21.13 -15.00 12.56
N ALA A 127 21.53 -14.35 13.67
CA ALA A 127 22.74 -13.53 13.76
C ALA A 127 22.94 -12.56 12.56
N GLY A 128 21.88 -11.88 12.15
CA GLY A 128 21.91 -10.92 11.06
C GLY A 128 21.87 -11.53 9.65
N THR A 129 21.91 -12.85 9.53
CA THR A 129 21.81 -13.56 8.26
C THR A 129 20.37 -14.02 8.04
N VAL A 130 19.76 -13.62 6.92
CA VAL A 130 18.51 -14.20 6.42
C VAL A 130 18.85 -15.27 5.39
N THR A 131 18.36 -16.47 5.63
CA THR A 131 18.42 -17.57 4.67
C THR A 131 17.04 -17.75 4.06
N VAL A 132 16.95 -17.67 2.74
CA VAL A 132 15.76 -18.04 1.98
C VAL A 132 16.02 -19.36 1.27
N ASP A 133 15.08 -20.29 1.41
CA ASP A 133 15.08 -21.57 0.72
C ASP A 133 13.95 -21.59 -0.32
N PHE A 134 14.33 -21.77 -1.57
CA PHE A 134 13.39 -21.85 -2.68
C PHE A 134 13.20 -23.29 -3.13
N SER A 135 12.05 -23.55 -3.75
CA SER A 135 11.80 -24.84 -4.40
C SER A 135 12.67 -25.05 -5.65
N LYS A 136 12.80 -26.30 -6.05
CA LYS A 136 13.67 -26.73 -7.16
C LYS A 136 13.45 -26.02 -8.49
N GLU A 137 12.25 -25.53 -8.73
CA GLU A 137 11.87 -24.80 -9.95
C GLU A 137 12.78 -23.59 -10.18
N VAL A 138 13.26 -22.95 -9.11
CA VAL A 138 14.19 -21.80 -9.21
C VAL A 138 15.52 -22.19 -9.86
N SER A 139 15.94 -23.45 -9.83
CA SER A 139 17.12 -23.92 -10.56
C SER A 139 16.97 -23.82 -12.09
N ALA A 140 15.72 -23.75 -12.60
CA ALA A 140 15.44 -23.62 -14.02
C ALA A 140 15.42 -22.18 -14.53
N VAL A 141 15.86 -21.21 -13.71
CA VAL A 141 16.07 -19.83 -14.18
C VAL A 141 17.02 -19.84 -15.37
N LYS A 142 16.61 -19.15 -16.44
CA LYS A 142 17.41 -19.07 -17.68
C LYS A 142 18.85 -18.67 -17.37
N PRO A 143 19.86 -19.28 -18.03
CA PRO A 143 21.26 -18.99 -17.81
C PRO A 143 21.67 -17.65 -18.46
N ASP A 144 20.90 -16.62 -18.23
CA ASP A 144 21.19 -15.25 -18.62
C ASP A 144 21.76 -14.52 -17.40
N PRO A 145 23.02 -14.07 -17.42
CA PRO A 145 23.67 -13.44 -16.28
C PRO A 145 22.95 -12.18 -15.79
N GLN A 146 22.34 -11.40 -16.70
CA GLN A 146 21.63 -10.18 -16.33
C GLN A 146 20.28 -10.50 -15.68
N LEU A 147 19.56 -11.50 -16.19
CA LEU A 147 18.31 -11.96 -15.60
C LEU A 147 18.54 -12.57 -14.21
N GLN A 148 19.57 -13.40 -14.07
CA GLN A 148 19.96 -13.98 -12.77
C GLN A 148 20.38 -12.91 -11.78
N GLN A 149 21.17 -11.91 -12.20
CA GLN A 149 21.56 -10.80 -11.32
C GLN A 149 20.33 -9.95 -10.93
N ALA A 150 19.40 -9.68 -11.85
CA ALA A 150 18.17 -8.94 -11.54
C ALA A 150 17.30 -9.69 -10.53
N LEU A 151 17.17 -11.03 -10.67
CA LEU A 151 16.46 -11.87 -9.69
C LEU A 151 17.13 -11.79 -8.32
N VAL A 152 18.45 -11.94 -8.26
CA VAL A 152 19.20 -11.88 -7.01
C VAL A 152 19.13 -10.47 -6.38
N ASN A 153 19.23 -9.40 -7.18
CA ASN A 153 19.02 -8.04 -6.72
C ASN A 153 17.62 -7.87 -6.10
N ALA A 154 16.58 -8.38 -6.77
CA ALA A 154 15.23 -8.33 -6.30
C ALA A 154 15.07 -9.03 -4.92
N VAL A 155 15.59 -10.25 -4.78
CA VAL A 155 15.54 -11.01 -3.52
C VAL A 155 16.35 -10.31 -2.42
N ALA A 156 17.61 -9.99 -2.71
CA ALA A 156 18.54 -9.47 -1.72
C ALA A 156 18.10 -8.07 -1.20
N LEU A 157 17.71 -7.15 -2.09
CA LEU A 157 17.26 -5.81 -1.70
C LEU A 157 15.92 -5.87 -0.96
N THR A 158 15.00 -6.75 -1.38
CA THR A 158 13.73 -6.97 -0.67
C THR A 158 13.97 -7.47 0.76
N LEU A 159 14.97 -8.31 1.00
CA LEU A 159 15.25 -8.84 2.34
C LEU A 159 16.12 -7.91 3.19
N ARG A 160 17.12 -7.24 2.61
CA ARG A 160 18.06 -6.39 3.36
C ARG A 160 17.43 -5.17 4.02
N GLN A 161 16.25 -4.76 3.58
CA GLN A 161 15.55 -3.61 4.18
C GLN A 161 14.97 -3.90 5.56
N PHE A 162 14.80 -5.18 5.94
CA PHE A 162 14.21 -5.54 7.22
C PHE A 162 15.22 -5.42 8.36
N ALA A 163 14.73 -5.05 9.55
CA ALA A 163 15.58 -4.80 10.70
C ALA A 163 16.48 -5.99 11.05
N GLY A 164 17.75 -5.68 11.34
CA GLY A 164 18.75 -6.68 11.74
C GLY A 164 19.27 -7.56 10.61
N VAL A 165 18.88 -7.34 9.34
CA VAL A 165 19.41 -8.11 8.21
C VAL A 165 20.67 -7.45 7.66
N THR A 166 21.79 -8.16 7.78
CA THR A 166 23.09 -7.74 7.26
C THR A 166 23.58 -8.62 6.09
N LYS A 167 23.12 -9.88 6.04
CA LYS A 167 23.47 -10.86 5.02
C LYS A 167 22.24 -11.60 4.53
N VAL A 168 22.23 -11.93 3.23
CA VAL A 168 21.21 -12.78 2.61
C VAL A 168 21.90 -14.01 2.03
N VAL A 169 21.33 -15.18 2.26
CA VAL A 169 21.78 -16.49 1.74
C VAL A 169 20.62 -17.09 0.94
N ILE A 170 20.90 -17.55 -0.27
CA ILE A 170 19.92 -18.18 -1.17
C ILE A 170 20.20 -19.66 -1.26
N LYS A 171 19.25 -20.50 -0.85
CA LYS A 171 19.26 -21.95 -0.98
C LYS A 171 18.20 -22.44 -1.94
N ILE A 172 18.36 -23.64 -2.44
CA ILE A 172 17.36 -24.37 -3.22
C ILE A 172 17.26 -25.79 -2.67
N GLU A 173 16.05 -26.18 -2.20
CA GLU A 173 15.78 -27.47 -1.54
C GLU A 173 16.80 -27.75 -0.40
N GLY A 174 17.12 -26.74 0.40
CA GLY A 174 18.08 -26.81 1.49
C GLY A 174 19.55 -26.85 1.08
N GLY A 175 19.84 -27.02 -0.21
CA GLY A 175 21.20 -27.08 -0.75
C GLY A 175 21.76 -25.72 -1.16
N GLU A 176 23.05 -25.71 -1.54
CA GLU A 176 23.70 -24.51 -2.09
C GLU A 176 23.10 -24.14 -3.45
N SER A 177 23.08 -22.85 -3.75
CA SER A 177 22.63 -22.32 -5.04
C SER A 177 23.72 -21.53 -5.74
N ALA A 178 23.84 -21.70 -7.07
CA ALA A 178 24.72 -20.88 -7.89
C ALA A 178 24.35 -19.37 -7.79
N LEU A 179 23.11 -19.04 -7.50
CA LEU A 179 22.64 -17.67 -7.30
C LEU A 179 23.26 -17.01 -6.06
N GLU A 180 23.68 -17.79 -5.06
CA GLU A 180 24.32 -17.27 -3.83
C GLU A 180 25.55 -16.41 -4.15
N LYS A 181 26.36 -16.83 -5.15
CA LYS A 181 27.56 -16.10 -5.56
C LYS A 181 27.27 -14.70 -6.11
N LEU A 182 26.07 -14.48 -6.62
CA LEU A 182 25.63 -13.19 -7.17
C LEU A 182 25.14 -12.22 -6.09
N VAL A 183 24.84 -12.69 -4.88
CA VAL A 183 24.31 -11.87 -3.77
C VAL A 183 25.30 -10.77 -3.36
N ALA A 184 26.60 -11.02 -3.46
CA ALA A 184 27.65 -10.05 -3.17
C ALA A 184 27.59 -8.80 -4.08
N ASN A 185 27.05 -8.95 -5.29
CA ASN A 185 26.92 -7.87 -6.28
C ASN A 185 25.60 -7.07 -6.15
N ALA A 186 24.69 -7.52 -5.27
CA ALA A 186 23.41 -6.84 -5.07
C ALA A 186 23.60 -5.57 -4.26
N ASP A 187 23.35 -4.41 -4.87
CA ASP A 187 23.43 -3.10 -4.22
C ASP A 187 22.42 -2.10 -4.77
N ASP A 188 22.36 -0.92 -4.13
CA ASP A 188 21.41 0.16 -4.48
C ASP A 188 21.59 0.73 -5.89
N ARG A 189 22.75 0.51 -6.54
CA ARG A 189 23.00 0.92 -7.94
C ARG A 189 22.17 0.10 -8.93
N ALA A 190 21.65 -1.05 -8.50
CA ALA A 190 20.71 -1.82 -9.29
C ALA A 190 19.29 -1.19 -9.34
N VAL A 191 18.97 -0.30 -8.41
CA VAL A 191 17.63 0.27 -8.31
C VAL A 191 17.46 1.44 -9.28
N LEU A 192 16.45 1.35 -10.14
CA LEU A 192 16.09 2.43 -11.05
C LEU A 192 15.42 3.58 -10.31
N PRO A 193 15.67 4.83 -10.70
CA PRO A 193 14.95 5.97 -10.17
C PRO A 193 13.46 5.87 -10.55
N LEU A 194 12.60 6.22 -9.59
CA LEU A 194 11.16 6.28 -9.85
C LEU A 194 10.81 7.54 -10.65
N ALA A 195 10.04 7.36 -11.71
CA ALA A 195 9.38 8.43 -12.44
C ALA A 195 8.30 9.11 -11.59
N ALA A 196 7.59 10.10 -12.13
CA ALA A 196 6.38 10.66 -11.52
C ALA A 196 5.32 9.57 -11.29
N PRO A 197 4.45 9.72 -10.27
CA PRO A 197 3.39 8.75 -9.99
C PRO A 197 2.41 8.67 -11.17
N ARG A 198 1.75 7.51 -11.33
CA ARG A 198 0.84 7.27 -12.45
C ARG A 198 -0.40 6.48 -12.05
N LEU A 199 -1.46 6.67 -12.82
CA LEU A 199 -2.64 5.82 -12.79
C LEU A 199 -2.28 4.45 -13.39
N LEU A 200 -2.65 3.38 -12.69
CA LEU A 200 -2.50 1.99 -13.15
C LEU A 200 -3.74 1.48 -13.87
N GLY A 201 -4.92 1.82 -13.34
CA GLY A 201 -6.17 1.33 -13.88
C GLY A 201 -7.37 1.75 -13.03
N VAL A 202 -8.56 1.36 -13.50
CA VAL A 202 -9.82 1.61 -12.80
C VAL A 202 -10.56 0.30 -12.63
N VAL A 203 -10.95 0.00 -11.39
CA VAL A 203 -11.56 -1.28 -11.02
C VAL A 203 -12.85 -1.02 -10.26
N GLY A 204 -13.94 -1.63 -10.71
CA GLY A 204 -15.17 -1.74 -9.91
C GLY A 204 -15.03 -2.89 -8.91
N MET A 205 -15.15 -2.56 -7.63
CA MET A 205 -15.07 -3.54 -6.55
C MET A 205 -16.47 -4.02 -6.17
N LYS A 206 -16.63 -5.31 -5.93
CA LYS A 206 -17.88 -5.91 -5.45
C LYS A 206 -17.62 -6.99 -4.42
N GLU A 207 -18.57 -7.23 -3.54
CA GLU A 207 -18.55 -8.40 -2.66
C GLU A 207 -18.66 -9.69 -3.47
N LYS A 208 -18.07 -10.76 -2.93
CA LYS A 208 -18.13 -12.07 -3.56
C LYS A 208 -19.56 -12.53 -3.76
N GLY A 209 -19.90 -12.80 -5.02
CA GLY A 209 -21.25 -13.22 -5.42
C GLY A 209 -22.25 -12.09 -5.59
N ALA A 210 -21.89 -10.83 -5.33
CA ALA A 210 -22.75 -9.68 -5.62
C ALA A 210 -22.89 -9.45 -7.14
N THR A 211 -24.03 -8.94 -7.57
CA THR A 211 -24.30 -8.61 -8.98
C THR A 211 -23.91 -7.18 -9.33
N THR A 212 -23.82 -6.31 -8.32
CA THR A 212 -23.52 -4.88 -8.45
C THR A 212 -22.18 -4.56 -7.81
N ILE A 213 -21.43 -3.62 -8.39
CA ILE A 213 -20.25 -3.06 -7.77
C ILE A 213 -20.65 -2.16 -6.58
N GLU A 214 -19.78 -2.02 -5.60
CA GLU A 214 -19.95 -1.12 -4.47
C GLU A 214 -19.28 0.23 -4.73
N GLU A 215 -18.11 0.17 -5.36
CA GLU A 215 -17.28 1.34 -5.59
C GLU A 215 -16.44 1.19 -6.87
N ILE A 216 -15.94 2.30 -7.37
CA ILE A 216 -15.03 2.40 -8.52
C ILE A 216 -13.73 3.02 -8.04
N ASP A 217 -12.65 2.25 -8.13
CA ASP A 217 -11.33 2.61 -7.64
C ASP A 217 -10.39 2.98 -8.77
N ALA A 218 -9.85 4.19 -8.74
CA ALA A 218 -8.72 4.59 -9.58
C ALA A 218 -7.41 4.31 -8.83
N PHE A 219 -6.70 3.26 -9.22
CA PHE A 219 -5.46 2.81 -8.57
C PHE A 219 -4.23 3.53 -9.11
N PHE A 220 -3.33 3.93 -8.20
CA PHE A 220 -2.04 4.52 -8.50
C PHE A 220 -0.90 3.58 -8.12
N ASP A 221 0.28 3.77 -8.70
CA ASP A 221 1.46 2.89 -8.51
C ASP A 221 2.14 3.07 -7.13
N ARG A 222 1.74 4.07 -6.37
CA ARG A 222 2.28 4.39 -5.02
C ARG A 222 1.32 5.29 -4.25
N PRO A 223 1.56 5.51 -2.92
CA PRO A 223 0.78 6.46 -2.15
C PRO A 223 0.85 7.88 -2.73
N VAL A 224 -0.30 8.50 -2.96
CA VAL A 224 -0.43 9.84 -3.55
C VAL A 224 -1.45 10.69 -2.79
N ASP A 225 -1.27 11.99 -2.86
CA ASP A 225 -2.31 12.97 -2.53
C ASP A 225 -3.07 13.30 -3.82
N ILE A 226 -4.34 12.99 -3.86
CA ILE A 226 -5.21 13.25 -4.99
C ILE A 226 -5.65 14.71 -4.93
N LYS A 227 -5.24 15.51 -5.90
CA LYS A 227 -5.63 16.92 -6.02
C LYS A 227 -6.90 17.08 -6.86
N GLU A 228 -7.00 16.29 -7.93
CA GLU A 228 -8.16 16.25 -8.81
C GLU A 228 -8.39 14.80 -9.24
N LEU A 229 -9.64 14.34 -9.19
CA LEU A 229 -10.06 13.06 -9.74
C LEU A 229 -11.50 13.21 -10.23
N THR A 230 -11.69 12.98 -11.51
CA THR A 230 -13.03 12.97 -12.12
C THR A 230 -13.16 11.71 -12.96
N MET A 231 -14.23 10.97 -12.73
CA MET A 231 -14.62 9.83 -13.56
C MET A 231 -15.91 10.18 -14.30
N SER A 232 -15.95 9.90 -15.58
CA SER A 232 -17.08 10.21 -16.46
C SER A 232 -17.40 9.00 -17.33
N GLY A 233 -18.64 8.85 -17.73
CA GLY A 233 -19.04 7.87 -18.74
C GLY A 233 -18.52 8.23 -20.14
N ALA A 234 -18.74 7.33 -21.11
CA ALA A 234 -18.37 7.57 -22.52
C ALA A 234 -19.00 8.83 -23.12
N ASP A 235 -20.17 9.21 -22.64
CA ASP A 235 -20.91 10.42 -23.03
C ASP A 235 -20.34 11.72 -22.42
N GLY A 236 -19.28 11.61 -21.60
CA GLY A 236 -18.65 12.72 -20.91
C GLY A 236 -19.39 13.20 -19.67
N ARG A 237 -20.51 12.58 -19.28
CA ARG A 237 -21.20 12.94 -18.04
C ARG A 237 -20.42 12.42 -16.84
N LYS A 238 -20.17 13.30 -15.87
CA LYS A 238 -19.53 12.93 -14.62
C LYS A 238 -20.36 11.87 -13.88
N ILE A 239 -19.69 10.88 -13.34
CA ILE A 239 -20.32 9.90 -12.46
C ILE A 239 -20.55 10.55 -11.10
N GLU A 240 -21.83 10.64 -10.71
CA GLU A 240 -22.21 11.19 -9.43
C GLU A 240 -22.00 10.19 -8.30
N GLY A 241 -21.47 10.65 -7.18
CA GLY A 241 -21.20 9.80 -6.01
C GLY A 241 -20.30 10.49 -4.99
N ASP A 242 -20.05 9.78 -3.89
CA ASP A 242 -19.14 10.23 -2.84
C ASP A 242 -17.72 9.74 -3.16
N THR A 243 -16.75 10.65 -3.01
CA THR A 243 -15.33 10.35 -3.31
C THR A 243 -14.49 10.43 -2.04
N TYR A 244 -13.55 9.48 -1.87
CA TYR A 244 -12.59 9.47 -0.78
C TYR A 244 -11.29 8.80 -1.21
N GLN A 245 -10.25 8.90 -0.39
CA GLN A 245 -8.98 8.22 -0.60
C GLN A 245 -8.96 6.87 0.11
N SER A 246 -8.36 5.85 -0.51
CA SER A 246 -8.21 4.53 0.11
C SER A 246 -7.23 4.58 1.29
N VAL A 247 -7.28 3.54 2.15
CA VAL A 247 -6.53 3.47 3.42
C VAL A 247 -5.03 3.73 3.27
N PHE A 248 -4.41 3.30 2.16
CA PHE A 248 -2.98 3.48 1.93
C PHE A 248 -2.67 4.59 0.91
N ASP A 249 -3.62 5.46 0.63
CA ASP A 249 -3.50 6.50 -0.38
C ASP A 249 -3.10 5.96 -1.78
N MET A 250 -3.40 4.69 -2.04
CA MET A 250 -3.08 4.01 -3.31
C MET A 250 -4.20 4.13 -4.34
N ALA A 251 -5.39 4.58 -3.94
CA ALA A 251 -6.52 4.74 -4.84
C ALA A 251 -7.41 5.92 -4.45
N GLY A 252 -8.04 6.52 -5.46
CA GLY A 252 -9.22 7.36 -5.29
C GLY A 252 -10.46 6.52 -5.52
N VAL A 253 -11.34 6.49 -4.52
CA VAL A 253 -12.54 5.67 -4.48
C VAL A 253 -13.76 6.52 -4.77
N LEU A 254 -14.63 6.04 -5.66
CA LEU A 254 -15.92 6.64 -5.98
C LEU A 254 -17.05 5.66 -5.64
N LYS A 255 -17.85 5.96 -4.64
CA LYS A 255 -19.13 5.29 -4.39
C LYS A 255 -20.20 5.91 -5.29
N ALA A 256 -20.42 5.26 -6.44
CA ALA A 256 -21.38 5.74 -7.42
C ALA A 256 -22.81 5.73 -6.85
N ARG A 257 -23.57 6.79 -7.12
CA ARG A 257 -24.97 6.91 -6.66
C ARG A 257 -25.87 5.85 -7.31
N ASN A 258 -25.55 5.41 -8.54
CA ASN A 258 -26.28 4.40 -9.31
C ASN A 258 -25.33 3.27 -9.76
N PRO A 259 -24.82 2.44 -8.83
CA PRO A 259 -23.76 1.47 -9.12
C PRO A 259 -24.19 0.37 -10.11
N GLN A 260 -25.50 0.07 -10.21
CA GLN A 260 -26.04 -0.92 -11.16
C GLN A 260 -25.84 -0.55 -12.63
N GLN A 261 -25.46 0.70 -12.94
CA GLN A 261 -25.18 1.15 -14.31
C GLN A 261 -23.77 0.77 -14.78
N TYR A 262 -22.91 0.32 -13.87
CA TYR A 262 -21.50 0.05 -14.16
C TYR A 262 -21.21 -1.43 -14.05
N GLN A 263 -20.65 -1.98 -15.13
CA GLN A 263 -20.28 -3.39 -15.25
C GLN A 263 -18.95 -3.53 -15.97
N ALA A 264 -18.38 -4.73 -15.96
CA ALA A 264 -17.13 -4.99 -16.69
C ALA A 264 -17.23 -4.56 -18.15
N GLY A 265 -16.21 -3.84 -18.62
CA GLY A 265 -16.16 -3.29 -19.97
C GLY A 265 -16.82 -1.92 -20.14
N THR A 266 -17.51 -1.37 -19.13
CA THR A 266 -18.05 0.00 -19.21
C THR A 266 -16.92 0.99 -19.52
N PRO A 267 -16.98 1.75 -20.62
CA PRO A 267 -15.94 2.73 -20.95
C PRO A 267 -16.03 3.93 -20.02
N LEU A 268 -14.90 4.25 -19.38
CA LEU A 268 -14.77 5.38 -18.48
C LEU A 268 -13.72 6.35 -18.99
N LYS A 269 -13.97 7.64 -18.82
CA LYS A 269 -12.99 8.71 -18.97
C LYS A 269 -12.57 9.16 -17.59
N VAL A 270 -11.28 9.13 -17.33
CA VAL A 270 -10.69 9.47 -16.03
C VAL A 270 -9.74 10.63 -16.21
N HIS A 271 -10.02 11.74 -15.54
CA HIS A 271 -9.10 12.86 -15.37
C HIS A 271 -8.51 12.83 -13.98
N TRP A 272 -7.20 12.96 -13.83
CA TRP A 272 -6.53 12.92 -12.54
C TRP A 272 -5.35 13.88 -12.46
N LYS A 273 -5.11 14.37 -11.23
CA LYS A 273 -3.94 15.15 -10.85
C LYS A 273 -3.53 14.75 -9.43
N ILE A 274 -2.32 14.29 -9.30
CA ILE A 274 -1.79 13.68 -8.08
C ILE A 274 -0.40 14.19 -7.75
N THR A 275 -0.04 14.08 -6.48
CA THR A 275 1.33 14.34 -5.99
C THR A 275 1.69 13.22 -5.03
N ASP A 276 2.84 12.58 -5.21
CA ASP A 276 3.29 11.57 -4.24
C ASP A 276 3.85 12.20 -2.96
N LYS A 277 4.12 11.38 -1.96
CA LYS A 277 4.57 11.87 -0.64
C LYS A 277 6.00 12.46 -0.65
N LEU A 278 6.72 12.40 -1.78
CA LEU A 278 8.01 13.05 -2.00
C LEU A 278 7.89 14.30 -2.90
N GLY A 279 6.66 14.74 -3.22
CA GLY A 279 6.39 15.97 -3.96
C GLY A 279 6.47 15.84 -5.48
N ARG A 280 6.60 14.61 -6.04
CA ARG A 280 6.56 14.39 -7.48
C ARG A 280 5.11 14.42 -7.95
N SER A 281 4.78 15.30 -8.87
CA SER A 281 3.42 15.50 -9.37
C SER A 281 3.24 14.94 -10.78
N ALA A 282 2.03 14.50 -11.07
CA ALA A 282 1.60 14.09 -12.39
C ALA A 282 0.11 14.38 -12.59
N SER A 283 -0.29 14.51 -13.84
CA SER A 283 -1.70 14.61 -14.25
C SER A 283 -1.89 13.91 -15.58
N GLY A 284 -3.10 13.54 -15.88
CA GLY A 284 -3.44 12.90 -17.15
C GLY A 284 -4.92 12.69 -17.34
N ASP A 285 -5.23 12.28 -18.57
CA ASP A 285 -6.54 11.82 -19.00
C ASP A 285 -6.37 10.41 -19.56
N ALA A 286 -7.33 9.53 -19.27
CA ALA A 286 -7.31 8.16 -19.75
C ALA A 286 -8.73 7.69 -20.11
N ASP A 287 -8.84 7.01 -21.24
CA ASP A 287 -10.02 6.24 -21.61
C ASP A 287 -9.77 4.77 -21.23
N ILE A 288 -10.45 4.28 -20.20
CA ILE A 288 -10.19 2.97 -19.61
C ILE A 288 -11.49 2.17 -19.50
N PRO A 289 -11.55 0.94 -20.00
CA PRO A 289 -12.68 0.06 -19.71
C PRO A 289 -12.65 -0.34 -18.23
N LEU A 290 -13.80 -0.27 -17.55
CA LEU A 290 -13.93 -0.69 -16.17
C LEU A 290 -13.64 -2.19 -16.06
N GLU A 291 -12.64 -2.56 -15.27
CA GLU A 291 -12.50 -3.93 -14.79
C GLU A 291 -13.40 -4.15 -13.56
N VAL A 292 -13.88 -5.36 -13.33
CA VAL A 292 -14.64 -5.71 -12.12
C VAL A 292 -13.93 -6.84 -11.39
N LYS A 293 -13.67 -6.63 -10.09
CA LYS A 293 -13.03 -7.63 -9.22
C LYS A 293 -13.87 -7.86 -7.96
N GLU A 294 -13.78 -9.07 -7.42
CA GLU A 294 -14.37 -9.46 -6.13
C GLU A 294 -13.32 -9.31 -5.02
N HIS A 295 -13.78 -8.90 -3.84
CA HIS A 295 -12.97 -8.85 -2.61
C HIS A 295 -13.56 -9.74 -1.52
#